data_5fcda77f66df96ced06dd43c6535afdd
#
_entry.id   5fcda77f66df96ced06dd43c6535afdd
#
_cell.length_a   1.000
_cell.length_b   1.000
_cell.length_c   1.000
_cell.angle_alpha   90.00
_cell.angle_beta   90.00
_cell.angle_gamma   90.00
#
_symmetry.space_group_name_H-M   'P 1'
#
loop_
_entity.id
_entity.type
_entity.pdbx_description
1 polymer ?
#
loop_
_entity_poly.entity_id
_entity_poly.type
_entity_poly.pdbx_seq_one_letter_code
_entity_poly.pdbx_strand_id
1 'polypeptide(L)'
;MEVHQESQDIKDDAWDCTLIKTMKEHKDAIVNPIYEWTDVDVWEYIKQEKISVNPLYFRGYDRVGCIGCPLAAYRTRVKQFNDYPKYKQLYINAFERMIQQRKDKGKDVIWQTGEEVFDWWIETYKHEVKGQYSLFDEGIYG
;
A
#
# COMPACT_ATOMS: atom_id res chain seq x y z
N MET A 1 -9.57 -6.27 -36.05
CA MET A 1 -9.35 -4.93 -35.46
C MET A 1 -10.28 -4.70 -34.25
N GLU A 2 -10.64 -5.76 -33.51
CA GLU A 2 -11.58 -5.70 -32.35
C GLU A 2 -10.94 -6.04 -30.99
N VAL A 3 -9.67 -6.48 -30.99
CA VAL A 3 -8.99 -6.94 -29.75
C VAL A 3 -8.47 -5.79 -28.88
N HIS A 4 -8.35 -4.58 -29.42
CA HIS A 4 -7.82 -3.43 -28.66
C HIS A 4 -8.89 -2.65 -27.86
N GLN A 5 -10.17 -2.81 -28.17
CA GLN A 5 -11.25 -2.06 -27.51
C GLN A 5 -11.67 -2.72 -26.19
N GLU A 6 -11.66 -4.07 -26.13
CA GLU A 6 -11.98 -4.81 -24.88
C GLU A 6 -10.98 -4.60 -23.75
N SER A 7 -9.67 -4.42 -24.07
CA SER A 7 -8.65 -4.19 -23.04
C SER A 7 -8.68 -2.78 -22.45
N GLN A 8 -9.24 -1.81 -23.16
CA GLN A 8 -9.37 -0.44 -22.72
C GLN A 8 -10.60 -0.27 -21.82
N ASP A 9 -11.70 -0.89 -22.19
CA ASP A 9 -12.95 -0.89 -21.41
C ASP A 9 -12.77 -1.51 -20.01
N ILE A 10 -11.94 -2.56 -19.86
CA ILE A 10 -11.66 -3.20 -18.56
C ILE A 10 -10.80 -2.30 -17.66
N LYS A 11 -9.89 -1.50 -18.22
CA LYS A 11 -9.04 -0.58 -17.45
C LYS A 11 -9.81 0.65 -16.96
N ASP A 12 -10.67 1.20 -17.80
CA ASP A 12 -11.46 2.39 -17.45
C ASP A 12 -12.53 2.04 -16.40
N ASP A 13 -13.15 0.86 -16.49
CA ASP A 13 -14.13 0.37 -15.52
C ASP A 13 -13.53 0.07 -14.11
N ALA A 14 -12.23 -0.26 -14.02
CA ALA A 14 -11.61 -0.62 -12.74
C ALA A 14 -11.35 0.59 -11.82
N TRP A 15 -11.30 1.81 -12.38
CA TRP A 15 -10.95 3.04 -11.66
C TRP A 15 -12.09 4.06 -11.59
N ASP A 16 -13.23 3.75 -12.20
CA ASP A 16 -14.41 4.61 -12.15
C ASP A 16 -15.15 4.46 -10.81
N CYS A 17 -14.83 5.36 -9.88
CA CYS A 17 -15.53 5.48 -8.60
C CYS A 17 -16.81 6.28 -8.80
N THR A 18 -17.89 5.63 -9.21
CA THR A 18 -19.22 6.23 -9.26
C THR A 18 -20.06 5.80 -8.06
N LEU A 19 -21.10 6.59 -7.73
CA LEU A 19 -22.01 6.25 -6.63
C LEU A 19 -22.64 4.86 -6.82
N ILE A 20 -23.03 4.54 -8.05
CA ILE A 20 -23.58 3.23 -8.39
C ILE A 20 -22.86 2.70 -9.61
N LYS A 21 -22.17 1.57 -9.47
CA LYS A 21 -21.52 0.86 -10.56
C LYS A 21 -22.25 -0.44 -10.83
N THR A 22 -22.72 -0.61 -12.06
CA THR A 22 -23.31 -1.87 -12.53
C THR A 22 -22.23 -2.73 -13.17
N MET A 23 -21.98 -3.91 -12.66
CA MET A 23 -21.02 -4.84 -13.26
C MET A 23 -21.65 -5.55 -14.46
N LYS A 24 -21.00 -5.48 -15.64
CA LYS A 24 -21.51 -6.10 -16.87
C LYS A 24 -21.70 -7.62 -16.74
N GLU A 25 -20.89 -8.29 -15.93
CA GLU A 25 -20.91 -9.74 -15.75
C GLU A 25 -21.79 -10.23 -14.60
N HIS A 26 -22.22 -9.35 -13.70
CA HIS A 26 -23.07 -9.67 -12.58
C HIS A 26 -24.30 -8.78 -12.57
N LYS A 27 -25.44 -9.37 -12.20
CA LYS A 27 -26.70 -8.61 -12.05
C LYS A 27 -26.70 -7.66 -10.84
N ASP A 28 -25.62 -7.67 -10.07
CA ASP A 28 -25.48 -6.91 -8.84
C ASP A 28 -24.94 -5.50 -9.13
N ALA A 29 -25.41 -4.52 -8.36
CA ALA A 29 -24.90 -3.17 -8.38
C ALA A 29 -23.99 -2.94 -7.16
N ILE A 30 -22.83 -2.33 -7.38
CA ILE A 30 -21.96 -1.86 -6.30
C ILE A 30 -22.38 -0.42 -5.99
N VAL A 31 -22.69 -0.16 -4.72
CA VAL A 31 -23.02 1.20 -4.23
C VAL A 31 -21.84 1.72 -3.41
N ASN A 32 -21.35 2.89 -3.78
CA ASN A 32 -20.25 3.58 -3.10
C ASN A 32 -20.80 4.85 -2.41
N PRO A 33 -21.40 4.74 -1.22
CA PRO A 33 -22.16 5.82 -0.61
C PRO A 33 -21.33 7.05 -0.22
N ILE A 34 -20.01 6.91 -0.10
CA ILE A 34 -19.10 7.98 0.30
C ILE A 34 -18.08 8.32 -0.82
N TYR A 35 -18.41 8.05 -2.09
CA TYR A 35 -17.43 8.22 -3.18
C TYR A 35 -17.03 9.70 -3.42
N GLU A 36 -17.90 10.63 -3.03
CA GLU A 36 -17.63 12.09 -3.12
C GLU A 36 -16.95 12.66 -1.87
N TRP A 37 -16.80 11.85 -0.83
CA TRP A 37 -16.20 12.32 0.42
C TRP A 37 -14.69 12.50 0.23
N THR A 38 -14.21 13.63 0.75
CA THR A 38 -12.78 13.85 0.94
C THR A 38 -12.30 13.16 2.23
N ASP A 39 -10.99 13.04 2.39
CA ASP A 39 -10.44 12.52 3.66
C ASP A 39 -10.85 13.40 4.86
N VAL A 40 -11.00 14.71 4.66
CA VAL A 40 -11.49 15.63 5.69
C VAL A 40 -12.92 15.26 6.10
N ASP A 41 -13.80 15.04 5.14
CA ASP A 41 -15.19 14.67 5.42
C ASP A 41 -15.27 13.36 6.22
N VAL A 42 -14.41 12.38 5.86
CA VAL A 42 -14.32 11.10 6.59
C VAL A 42 -13.90 11.31 8.05
N TRP A 43 -12.87 12.15 8.29
CA TRP A 43 -12.39 12.42 9.64
C TRP A 43 -13.36 13.25 10.46
N GLU A 44 -14.06 14.21 9.86
CA GLU A 44 -15.12 14.96 10.51
C GLU A 44 -16.28 14.06 10.93
N TYR A 45 -16.73 13.18 10.04
CA TYR A 45 -17.75 12.18 10.34
C TYR A 45 -17.35 11.25 11.48
N ILE A 46 -16.13 10.71 11.44
CA ILE A 46 -15.59 9.86 12.50
C ILE A 46 -15.63 10.60 13.87
N LYS A 47 -15.25 11.87 13.87
CA LYS A 47 -15.25 12.70 15.08
C LYS A 47 -16.67 12.99 15.58
N GLN A 48 -17.58 13.34 14.67
CA GLN A 48 -18.98 13.65 14.98
C GLN A 48 -19.69 12.43 15.56
N GLU A 49 -19.53 11.28 14.92
CA GLU A 49 -20.16 10.02 15.34
C GLU A 49 -19.39 9.29 16.45
N LYS A 50 -18.28 9.86 16.92
CA LYS A 50 -17.39 9.28 17.95
C LYS A 50 -16.96 7.85 17.64
N ILE A 51 -16.67 7.57 16.38
CA ILE A 51 -16.25 6.25 15.93
C ILE A 51 -14.82 5.97 16.44
N SER A 52 -14.65 4.80 17.04
CA SER A 52 -13.32 4.36 17.47
C SER A 52 -12.47 3.98 16.28
N VAL A 53 -11.31 4.60 16.13
CA VAL A 53 -10.34 4.31 15.08
C VAL A 53 -9.07 3.68 15.63
N ASN A 54 -8.27 3.07 14.74
CA ASN A 54 -7.01 2.45 15.13
C ASN A 54 -6.07 3.52 15.72
N PRO A 55 -5.49 3.30 16.93
CA PRO A 55 -4.60 4.27 17.58
C PRO A 55 -3.35 4.62 16.79
N LEU A 56 -2.97 3.83 15.78
CA LEU A 56 -1.82 4.11 14.92
C LEU A 56 -1.99 5.39 14.10
N TYR A 57 -3.21 5.78 13.76
CA TYR A 57 -3.46 7.07 13.12
C TYR A 57 -2.97 8.24 13.97
N PHE A 58 -3.13 8.18 15.30
CA PHE A 58 -2.62 9.21 16.23
C PHE A 58 -1.10 9.11 16.49
N ARG A 59 -0.43 8.12 15.90
CA ARG A 59 1.03 7.92 15.97
C ARG A 59 1.72 8.28 14.66
N GLY A 60 1.05 9.02 13.79
CA GLY A 60 1.58 9.49 12.51
C GLY A 60 1.65 8.39 11.45
N TYR A 61 0.64 7.53 11.41
CA TYR A 61 0.42 6.59 10.32
C TYR A 61 -0.75 7.09 9.46
N ASP A 62 -0.48 7.43 8.22
CA ASP A 62 -1.50 7.87 7.26
C ASP A 62 -2.44 6.74 6.87
N ARG A 63 -1.88 5.54 6.82
CA ARG A 63 -2.57 4.34 6.42
C ARG A 63 -2.15 3.17 7.31
N VAL A 64 -3.14 2.53 7.90
CA VAL A 64 -2.91 1.32 8.71
C VAL A 64 -3.12 0.09 7.83
N GLY A 65 -2.08 -0.73 7.70
CA GLY A 65 -2.07 -1.94 6.88
C GLY A 65 -0.95 -2.87 7.28
N CYS A 66 -0.53 -3.75 6.36
CA CYS A 66 0.56 -4.69 6.62
C CYS A 66 1.90 -3.96 6.81
N ILE A 67 2.66 -4.36 7.84
CA ILE A 67 4.02 -3.85 8.05
C ILE A 67 4.89 -4.27 6.87
N GLY A 68 5.60 -3.29 6.27
CA GLY A 68 6.47 -3.53 5.13
C GLY A 68 5.73 -3.83 3.83
N CYS A 69 4.47 -3.39 3.69
CA CYS A 69 3.73 -3.55 2.45
C CYS A 69 4.48 -2.86 1.29
N PRO A 70 4.76 -3.57 0.17
CA PRO A 70 5.46 -2.96 -0.97
C PRO A 70 4.70 -1.78 -1.60
N LEU A 71 3.37 -1.73 -1.43
CA LEU A 71 2.51 -0.65 -1.91
C LEU A 71 2.46 0.56 -0.94
N ALA A 72 3.05 0.44 0.25
CA ALA A 72 3.15 1.57 1.16
C ALA A 72 4.27 2.52 0.73
N ALA A 73 4.10 3.82 0.98
CA ALA A 73 5.13 4.81 0.73
C ALA A 73 6.43 4.46 1.46
N TYR A 74 7.57 4.84 0.87
CA TYR A 74 8.90 4.59 1.43
C TYR A 74 9.01 5.04 2.90
N ARG A 75 8.60 6.29 3.18
CA ARG A 75 8.63 6.87 4.54
C ARG A 75 7.84 6.03 5.54
N THR A 76 6.65 5.57 5.15
CA THR A 76 5.79 4.72 5.98
C THR A 76 6.48 3.39 6.30
N ARG A 77 7.11 2.74 5.31
CA ARG A 77 7.84 1.48 5.52
C ARG A 77 9.03 1.66 6.45
N VAL A 78 9.83 2.70 6.24
CA VAL A 78 10.96 3.03 7.13
C VAL A 78 10.48 3.25 8.55
N LYS A 79 9.42 4.05 8.74
CA LYS A 79 8.81 4.27 10.06
C LYS A 79 8.33 2.96 10.67
N GLN A 80 7.64 2.11 9.91
CA GLN A 80 7.15 0.82 10.39
C GLN A 80 8.28 -0.07 10.92
N PHE A 81 9.38 -0.18 10.18
CA PHE A 81 10.51 -1.01 10.61
C PHE A 81 11.29 -0.42 11.78
N ASN A 82 11.29 0.90 11.95
CA ASN A 82 11.83 1.56 13.14
C ASN A 82 10.94 1.34 14.37
N ASP A 83 9.62 1.46 14.22
CA ASP A 83 8.67 1.26 15.30
C ASP A 83 8.54 -0.23 15.69
N TYR A 84 8.79 -1.13 14.73
CA TYR A 84 8.63 -2.58 14.90
C TYR A 84 9.87 -3.37 14.43
N PRO A 85 11.02 -3.23 15.10
CA PRO A 85 12.29 -3.84 14.67
C PRO A 85 12.26 -5.37 14.58
N LYS A 86 11.38 -6.03 15.34
CA LYS A 86 11.17 -7.48 15.23
C LYS A 86 10.70 -7.89 13.83
N TYR A 87 9.85 -7.07 13.20
CA TYR A 87 9.41 -7.35 11.82
C TYR A 87 10.54 -7.14 10.81
N LYS A 88 11.38 -6.11 10.98
CA LYS A 88 12.59 -5.94 10.17
C LYS A 88 13.42 -7.22 10.20
N GLN A 89 13.67 -7.76 11.39
CA GLN A 89 14.45 -9.00 11.53
C GLN A 89 13.77 -10.21 10.86
N LEU A 90 12.44 -10.31 10.93
CA LEU A 90 11.71 -11.38 10.24
C LEU A 90 11.88 -11.30 8.71
N TYR A 91 11.86 -10.10 8.13
CA TYR A 91 12.13 -9.89 6.70
C TYR A 91 13.56 -10.30 6.34
N ILE A 92 14.56 -9.83 7.09
CA ILE A 92 15.97 -10.20 6.88
C ILE A 92 16.15 -11.72 6.92
N ASN A 93 15.58 -12.38 7.94
CA ASN A 93 15.64 -13.84 8.05
C ASN A 93 14.92 -14.57 6.90
N ALA A 94 13.85 -13.99 6.36
CA ALA A 94 13.16 -14.55 5.21
C ALA A 94 14.01 -14.42 3.93
N PHE A 95 14.67 -13.28 3.73
CA PHE A 95 15.59 -13.07 2.62
C PHE A 95 16.82 -13.97 2.71
N GLU A 96 17.36 -14.19 3.92
CA GLU A 96 18.45 -15.13 4.14
C GLU A 96 18.09 -16.56 3.70
N ARG A 97 16.90 -17.02 4.13
CA ARG A 97 16.38 -18.32 3.68
C ARG A 97 16.17 -18.39 2.17
N MET A 98 15.71 -17.31 1.57
CA MET A 98 15.54 -17.22 0.11
C MET A 98 16.89 -17.36 -0.60
N ILE A 99 17.93 -16.66 -0.14
CA ILE A 99 19.29 -16.75 -0.67
C ILE A 99 19.77 -18.20 -0.61
N GLN A 100 19.66 -18.84 0.56
CA GLN A 100 20.09 -20.22 0.76
C GLN A 100 19.35 -21.19 -0.17
N GLN A 101 18.03 -21.07 -0.28
CA GLN A 101 17.24 -21.91 -1.20
C GLN A 101 17.64 -21.73 -2.67
N ARG A 102 18.03 -20.51 -3.07
CA ARG A 102 18.51 -20.27 -4.44
C ARG A 102 19.86 -20.93 -4.68
N LYS A 103 20.79 -20.82 -3.72
CA LYS A 103 22.12 -21.47 -3.76
C LYS A 103 21.97 -23.00 -3.84
N ASP A 104 21.09 -23.58 -3.00
CA ASP A 104 20.85 -25.02 -2.99
C ASP A 104 20.29 -25.54 -4.32
N LYS A 105 19.54 -24.70 -5.05
CA LYS A 105 19.02 -24.99 -6.39
C LYS A 105 19.97 -24.63 -7.54
N GLY A 106 21.23 -24.27 -7.23
CA GLY A 106 22.22 -23.89 -8.22
C GLY A 106 21.88 -22.63 -9.02
N LYS A 107 21.04 -21.73 -8.45
CA LYS A 107 20.67 -20.47 -9.08
C LYS A 107 21.62 -19.36 -8.66
N ASP A 108 21.96 -18.48 -9.61
CA ASP A 108 22.76 -17.31 -9.31
C ASP A 108 22.11 -16.42 -8.27
N VAL A 109 22.91 -15.90 -7.35
CA VAL A 109 22.52 -14.99 -6.28
C VAL A 109 23.48 -13.81 -6.27
N ILE A 110 22.94 -12.63 -6.43
CA ILE A 110 23.71 -11.37 -6.45
C ILE A 110 24.09 -10.97 -5.01
N TRP A 111 23.16 -11.12 -4.08
CA TRP A 111 23.33 -10.74 -2.67
C TRP A 111 23.96 -11.85 -1.84
N GLN A 112 24.79 -11.46 -0.87
CA GLN A 112 25.45 -12.39 0.03
C GLN A 112 24.64 -12.61 1.33
N THR A 113 23.94 -11.58 1.79
CA THR A 113 23.21 -11.59 3.06
C THR A 113 21.74 -11.15 2.88
N GLY A 114 20.89 -11.58 3.81
CA GLY A 114 19.50 -11.13 3.86
C GLY A 114 19.36 -9.63 4.14
N GLU A 115 20.35 -9.05 4.80
CA GLU A 115 20.42 -7.60 5.06
C GLU A 115 20.62 -6.82 3.78
N GLU A 116 21.54 -7.23 2.92
CA GLU A 116 21.76 -6.62 1.59
C GLU A 116 20.48 -6.64 0.75
N VAL A 117 19.72 -7.76 0.79
CA VAL A 117 18.44 -7.85 0.09
C VAL A 117 17.42 -6.90 0.70
N PHE A 118 17.39 -6.79 2.03
CA PHE A 118 16.47 -5.89 2.72
C PHE A 118 16.73 -4.43 2.37
N ASP A 119 17.99 -4.00 2.39
CA ASP A 119 18.39 -2.63 2.06
C ASP A 119 18.08 -2.30 0.60
N TRP A 120 18.45 -3.19 -0.33
CA TRP A 120 18.06 -3.06 -1.73
C TRP A 120 16.53 -2.96 -1.90
N TRP A 121 15.78 -3.82 -1.22
CA TRP A 121 14.33 -3.85 -1.34
C TRP A 121 13.68 -2.57 -0.80
N ILE A 122 14.18 -2.02 0.30
CA ILE A 122 13.72 -0.75 0.83
C ILE A 122 14.08 0.39 -0.13
N GLU A 123 15.30 0.44 -0.64
CA GLU A 123 15.80 1.53 -1.51
C GLU A 123 15.17 1.52 -2.90
N THR A 124 14.90 0.36 -3.48
CA THR A 124 14.27 0.24 -4.81
C THR A 124 12.94 1.00 -4.88
N TYR A 125 12.22 1.10 -3.78
CA TYR A 125 10.97 1.84 -3.68
C TYR A 125 11.11 3.25 -3.10
N LYS A 126 12.34 3.79 -3.04
CA LYS A 126 12.62 5.16 -2.56
C LYS A 126 12.11 6.23 -3.54
N HIS A 127 12.00 5.90 -4.80
CA HIS A 127 11.37 6.77 -5.80
C HIS A 127 9.85 6.65 -5.65
N GLU A 128 9.29 7.55 -4.89
CA GLU A 128 7.84 7.72 -4.79
C GLU A 128 7.28 7.94 -6.19
N VAL A 129 6.26 7.18 -6.55
CA VAL A 129 5.50 7.42 -7.77
C VAL A 129 4.93 8.83 -7.66
N LYS A 130 5.32 9.75 -8.54
CA LYS A 130 4.77 11.11 -8.60
C LYS A 130 3.24 11.00 -8.65
N GLY A 131 2.57 11.52 -7.63
CA GLY A 131 1.12 11.46 -7.49
C GLY A 131 0.60 10.68 -6.28
N GLN A 132 1.45 10.05 -5.49
CA GLN A 132 1.06 9.46 -4.20
C GLN A 132 1.19 10.55 -3.12
N TYR A 133 0.10 11.27 -2.90
CA TYR A 133 0.03 12.30 -1.87
C TYR A 133 0.03 11.64 -0.48
N SER A 134 0.91 12.10 0.41
CA SER A 134 0.81 11.87 1.84
C SER A 134 -0.12 12.94 2.43
N LEU A 135 -1.16 12.54 3.12
CA LEU A 135 -2.13 13.40 3.81
C LEU A 135 -1.49 14.39 4.81
N PHE A 136 -0.24 14.16 5.22
CA PHE A 136 0.46 14.95 6.23
C PHE A 136 1.54 15.88 5.68
N ASP A 137 1.81 15.88 4.37
CA ASP A 137 2.82 16.77 3.77
C ASP A 137 2.35 18.25 3.67
N GLU A 138 1.07 18.53 3.89
CA GLU A 138 0.51 19.90 3.77
C GLU A 138 0.00 20.52 5.07
N GLY A 139 0.37 20.02 6.23
CA GLY A 139 0.10 20.76 7.51
C GLY A 139 -1.38 20.98 7.84
N ILE A 140 -2.28 20.11 7.38
CA ILE A 140 -3.74 20.24 7.58
C ILE A 140 -4.16 19.94 9.03
N TYR A 141 -3.24 19.42 9.84
CA TYR A 141 -3.46 19.17 11.28
C TYR A 141 -2.44 19.94 12.12
N GLY A 142 -2.55 21.28 12.13
CA GLY A 142 -1.94 22.16 13.10
C GLY A 142 -2.91 22.48 14.23
#